data_88c1fe803e49038d66c499919ea63f62
#
_entry.id   88c1fe803e49038d66c499919ea63f62
#
_cell.length_a   1.000
_cell.length_b   1.000
_cell.length_c   1.000
_cell.angle_alpha   90.00
_cell.angle_beta   90.00
_cell.angle_gamma   90.00
#
_symmetry.space_group_name_H-M   'P 1'
#
loop_
_entity.id
_entity.type
_entity.pdbx_description
1 polymer ?
#
loop_
_entity_poly.entity_id
_entity_poly.type
_entity_poly.pdbx_seq_one_letter_code
_entity_poly.pdbx_strand_id
1 'polypeptide(L)'
;MVEMPMERSTVTDFEFDLTPTMTCDIQGFRGRIGPFGEVDVRSVLATGTTQHNQTVLKGEKFPEAVFSGGGTGGVPSLDGGWLQVDGISVRIDLRVKGVRKGSRWLDIWYLDRQYTYRSAGQGKEAVLSRGSVSVTIDRAVGKPGVERVGKAVGGADGTDLAIAIVFEQVDTACLTLSGALLAIPRNFLLGNGRDEG
;
A
#
# COMPACT_ATOMS: atom_id res chain seq x y z
N MET A 1 -13.01 -16.17 43.43
CA MET A 1 -12.24 -15.91 42.20
C MET A 1 -13.17 -15.13 41.29
N VAL A 2 -13.00 -13.80 41.23
CA VAL A 2 -13.89 -12.91 40.47
C VAL A 2 -13.24 -12.78 39.09
N GLU A 3 -13.87 -13.37 38.06
CA GLU A 3 -13.48 -13.12 36.67
C GLU A 3 -13.80 -11.67 36.34
N MET A 4 -12.74 -10.87 36.16
CA MET A 4 -12.88 -9.55 35.59
C MET A 4 -13.26 -9.71 34.13
N PRO A 5 -14.35 -9.09 33.64
CA PRO A 5 -14.66 -9.07 32.21
C PRO A 5 -13.58 -8.32 31.50
N MET A 6 -12.94 -8.98 30.56
CA MET A 6 -12.00 -8.39 29.61
C MET A 6 -12.80 -7.43 28.72
N GLU A 7 -12.71 -6.12 28.98
CA GLU A 7 -13.26 -5.08 28.12
C GLU A 7 -12.65 -5.26 26.73
N ARG A 8 -13.42 -5.86 25.84
CA ARG A 8 -13.12 -5.76 24.40
C ARG A 8 -13.34 -4.30 24.03
N SER A 9 -12.25 -3.55 23.92
CA SER A 9 -12.27 -2.24 23.30
C SER A 9 -12.85 -2.41 21.90
N THR A 10 -14.11 -2.09 21.73
CA THR A 10 -14.76 -2.00 20.42
C THR A 10 -14.15 -0.78 19.76
N VAL A 11 -13.11 -0.99 18.98
CA VAL A 11 -12.58 0.06 18.10
C VAL A 11 -13.71 0.39 17.14
N THR A 12 -14.31 1.55 17.32
CA THR A 12 -15.37 2.06 16.47
C THR A 12 -14.81 2.43 15.11
N ASP A 13 -15.64 2.35 14.09
CA ASP A 13 -15.32 2.90 12.77
C ASP A 13 -14.90 4.35 12.87
N PHE A 14 -13.88 4.75 12.12
CA PHE A 14 -13.37 6.12 12.13
C PHE A 14 -12.84 6.53 10.76
N GLU A 15 -12.77 7.85 10.55
CA GLU A 15 -12.17 8.48 9.39
C GLU A 15 -10.87 9.18 9.79
N PHE A 16 -9.97 9.35 8.81
CA PHE A 16 -8.70 10.05 8.99
C PHE A 16 -8.27 10.74 7.72
N ASP A 17 -7.49 11.81 7.87
CA ASP A 17 -6.92 12.58 6.78
C ASP A 17 -5.40 12.42 6.76
N LEU A 18 -4.83 12.29 5.56
CA LEU A 18 -3.38 12.32 5.34
C LEU A 18 -3.03 13.55 4.51
N THR A 19 -2.13 14.35 5.04
CA THR A 19 -1.59 15.54 4.39
C THR A 19 -0.27 15.22 3.70
N PRO A 20 -0.02 15.75 2.50
CA PRO A 20 1.25 15.55 1.83
C PRO A 20 2.38 16.22 2.59
N THR A 21 3.52 15.53 2.66
CA THR A 21 4.79 16.10 3.13
C THR A 21 5.76 16.07 1.97
N MET A 22 6.26 17.24 1.59
CA MET A 22 7.23 17.37 0.51
C MET A 22 8.40 18.21 0.99
N THR A 23 9.59 17.62 0.95
CA THR A 23 10.88 18.34 1.00
C THR A 23 11.58 18.09 -0.31
N CYS A 24 12.74 18.74 -0.56
CA CYS A 24 13.47 18.63 -1.83
C CYS A 24 13.70 17.18 -2.30
N ASP A 25 13.81 16.22 -1.37
CA ASP A 25 14.22 14.84 -1.65
C ASP A 25 13.28 13.77 -1.08
N ILE A 26 12.23 14.16 -0.35
CA ILE A 26 11.34 13.22 0.34
C ILE A 26 9.90 13.59 0.05
N GLN A 27 9.17 12.62 -0.51
CA GLN A 27 7.73 12.69 -0.68
C GLN A 27 7.06 11.74 0.30
N GLY A 28 5.94 12.16 0.85
CA GLY A 28 5.22 11.30 1.78
C GLY A 28 3.89 11.89 2.23
N PHE A 29 3.31 11.26 3.23
CA PHE A 29 2.10 11.70 3.90
C PHE A 29 2.28 11.66 5.42
N ARG A 30 1.62 12.55 6.09
CA ARG A 30 1.49 12.56 7.54
C ARG A 30 0.03 12.73 7.93
N GLY A 31 -0.38 12.11 9.03
CA GLY A 31 -1.72 12.27 9.55
C GLY A 31 -1.83 11.84 11.01
N ARG A 32 -2.96 12.16 11.63
CA ARG A 32 -3.35 11.64 12.93
C ARG A 32 -4.53 10.71 12.77
N ILE A 33 -4.38 9.46 13.21
CA ILE A 33 -5.36 8.41 12.96
C ILE A 33 -5.98 7.96 14.28
N GLY A 34 -7.15 8.51 14.59
CA GLY A 34 -7.99 8.10 15.72
C GLY A 34 -7.20 7.71 16.97
N PRO A 35 -7.40 6.50 17.49
CA PRO A 35 -6.74 6.05 18.73
C PRO A 35 -5.27 5.64 18.55
N PHE A 36 -4.77 5.61 17.30
CA PHE A 36 -3.41 5.13 16.97
C PHE A 36 -2.36 6.24 16.99
N GLY A 37 -2.77 7.51 17.05
CA GLY A 37 -1.85 8.64 17.12
C GLY A 37 -1.33 9.09 15.76
N GLU A 38 -0.14 9.68 15.75
CA GLU A 38 0.47 10.20 14.52
C GLU A 38 1.10 9.09 13.69
N VAL A 39 1.00 9.23 12.38
CA VAL A 39 1.65 8.38 11.38
C VAL A 39 2.37 9.26 10.36
N ASP A 40 3.52 8.78 9.92
CA ASP A 40 4.34 9.39 8.88
C ASP A 40 4.76 8.29 7.90
N VAL A 41 4.47 8.46 6.62
CA VAL A 41 4.91 7.57 5.56
C VAL A 41 5.74 8.35 4.55
N ARG A 42 6.95 7.89 4.25
CA ARG A 42 7.91 8.58 3.39
C ARG A 42 8.55 7.65 2.39
N SER A 43 8.70 8.15 1.17
CA SER A 43 9.61 7.54 0.19
C SER A 43 11.03 8.03 0.43
N VAL A 44 11.96 7.09 0.52
CA VAL A 44 13.39 7.36 0.70
C VAL A 44 14.11 6.95 -0.57
N LEU A 45 14.81 7.90 -1.19
CA LEU A 45 15.63 7.62 -2.35
C LEU A 45 16.75 6.64 -1.99
N ALA A 46 16.97 5.66 -2.86
CA ALA A 46 18.12 4.77 -2.74
C ALA A 46 19.41 5.59 -2.85
N THR A 47 20.19 5.61 -1.78
CA THR A 47 21.53 6.20 -1.77
C THR A 47 22.57 5.10 -1.83
N GLY A 48 23.51 5.19 -2.78
CA GLY A 48 24.61 4.24 -2.92
C GLY A 48 24.35 3.09 -3.88
N THR A 49 24.92 1.92 -3.61
CA THR A 49 24.89 0.73 -4.49
C THR A 49 23.54 -0.02 -4.48
N THR A 50 22.63 0.31 -3.58
CA THR A 50 21.30 -0.30 -3.53
C THR A 50 20.36 0.43 -4.49
N GLN A 51 19.98 -0.23 -5.58
CA GLN A 51 19.07 0.30 -6.61
C GLN A 51 17.59 0.22 -6.21
N HIS A 52 17.27 0.05 -4.93
CA HIS A 52 15.89 -0.10 -4.47
C HIS A 52 15.42 1.15 -3.73
N ASN A 53 14.35 1.74 -4.25
CA ASN A 53 13.61 2.76 -3.52
C ASN A 53 12.89 2.11 -2.34
N GLN A 54 12.71 2.88 -1.28
CA GLN A 54 11.99 2.42 -0.09
C GLN A 54 10.88 3.38 0.28
N THR A 55 9.78 2.83 0.75
CA THR A 55 8.76 3.56 1.48
C THR A 55 8.74 3.06 2.91
N VAL A 56 8.88 3.98 3.86
CA VAL A 56 8.93 3.68 5.28
C VAL A 56 7.75 4.36 5.97
N LEU A 57 6.97 3.57 6.70
CA LEU A 57 5.90 4.05 7.57
C LEU A 57 6.33 3.89 9.02
N LYS A 58 6.17 4.96 9.80
CA LYS A 58 6.37 4.99 11.25
C LYS A 58 5.25 5.75 11.93
N GLY A 59 4.93 5.36 13.16
CA GLY A 59 3.92 6.05 13.95
C GLY A 59 3.95 5.60 15.41
N GLU A 60 3.18 6.31 16.26
CA GLU A 60 3.22 6.09 17.71
C GLU A 60 2.74 4.68 18.11
N LYS A 61 1.64 4.22 17.50
CA LYS A 61 1.01 2.91 17.77
C LYS A 61 0.86 2.10 16.49
N PHE A 62 1.77 2.29 15.56
CA PHE A 62 1.83 1.55 14.31
C PHE A 62 3.07 0.65 14.31
N PRO A 63 2.97 -0.57 13.81
CA PRO A 63 4.16 -1.33 13.48
C PRO A 63 4.93 -0.58 12.37
N GLU A 64 6.26 -0.62 12.42
CA GLU A 64 7.06 -0.08 11.32
C GLU A 64 6.82 -0.91 10.07
N ALA A 65 6.40 -0.27 8.97
CA ALA A 65 6.22 -0.95 7.70
C ALA A 65 7.21 -0.38 6.67
N VAL A 66 7.96 -1.26 6.01
CA VAL A 66 8.96 -0.92 5.01
C VAL A 66 8.65 -1.67 3.72
N PHE A 67 8.33 -0.93 2.67
CA PHE A 67 8.21 -1.48 1.33
C PHE A 67 9.46 -1.11 0.53
N SER A 68 10.09 -2.11 -0.10
CA SER A 68 11.28 -1.92 -0.92
C SER A 68 11.05 -2.48 -2.32
N GLY A 69 11.53 -1.79 -3.34
CA GLY A 69 11.37 -2.23 -4.72
C GLY A 69 12.11 -1.36 -5.72
N GLY A 70 12.22 -1.83 -6.95
CA GLY A 70 12.64 -1.00 -8.07
C GLY A 70 11.66 0.15 -8.27
N GLY A 71 11.98 1.11 -9.12
CA GLY A 71 11.05 2.20 -9.45
C GLY A 71 11.77 3.45 -9.92
N THR A 72 11.00 4.47 -10.29
CA THR A 72 11.51 5.76 -10.75
C THR A 72 11.02 6.88 -9.82
N GLY A 73 11.79 7.96 -9.70
CA GLY A 73 11.39 9.13 -8.92
C GLY A 73 11.30 8.89 -7.41
N GLY A 74 12.03 7.90 -6.86
CA GLY A 74 12.04 7.61 -5.44
C GLY A 74 10.87 6.76 -4.93
N VAL A 75 9.87 6.49 -5.77
CA VAL A 75 8.71 5.65 -5.40
C VAL A 75 9.03 4.20 -5.78
N PRO A 76 8.95 3.24 -4.82
CA PRO A 76 9.15 1.83 -5.13
C PRO A 76 7.99 1.27 -5.97
N SER A 77 8.32 0.39 -6.91
CA SER A 77 7.32 -0.34 -7.69
C SER A 77 6.88 -1.60 -6.95
N LEU A 78 5.61 -1.94 -7.06
CA LEU A 78 5.08 -3.19 -6.56
C LEU A 78 5.67 -4.41 -7.29
N ASP A 79 6.00 -4.25 -8.57
CA ASP A 79 6.61 -5.33 -9.37
C ASP A 79 8.03 -5.63 -8.87
N GLY A 80 8.24 -6.86 -8.42
CA GLY A 80 9.50 -7.30 -7.80
C GLY A 80 9.80 -6.67 -6.43
N GLY A 81 8.84 -5.96 -5.83
CA GLY A 81 8.98 -5.38 -4.51
C GLY A 81 8.62 -6.34 -3.37
N TRP A 82 9.04 -5.98 -2.17
CA TRP A 82 8.75 -6.73 -0.95
C TRP A 82 8.39 -5.80 0.20
N LEU A 83 7.53 -6.29 1.09
CA LEU A 83 7.06 -5.58 2.29
C LEU A 83 7.58 -6.30 3.53
N GLN A 84 7.99 -5.52 4.52
CA GLN A 84 8.26 -5.96 5.88
C GLN A 84 7.40 -5.15 6.85
N VAL A 85 6.91 -5.80 7.89
CA VAL A 85 6.20 -5.16 9.01
C VAL A 85 6.87 -5.62 10.29
N ASP A 86 7.37 -4.68 11.11
CA ASP A 86 8.21 -4.95 12.28
C ASP A 86 9.38 -5.90 11.98
N GLY A 87 10.02 -5.75 10.82
CA GLY A 87 11.12 -6.58 10.36
C GLY A 87 10.73 -7.98 9.88
N ILE A 88 9.44 -8.35 9.95
CA ILE A 88 8.93 -9.63 9.47
C ILE A 88 8.50 -9.49 8.02
N SER A 89 8.99 -10.39 7.16
CA SER A 89 8.62 -10.41 5.74
C SER A 89 7.14 -10.74 5.55
N VAL A 90 6.49 -9.96 4.71
CA VAL A 90 5.09 -10.13 4.30
C VAL A 90 5.05 -10.80 2.95
N ARG A 91 4.29 -11.89 2.84
CA ARG A 91 4.07 -12.52 1.54
C ARG A 91 3.03 -11.77 0.75
N ILE A 92 3.33 -11.44 -0.50
CA ILE A 92 2.46 -10.72 -1.42
C ILE A 92 2.36 -11.50 -2.71
N ASP A 93 1.15 -11.90 -3.11
CA ASP A 93 0.89 -12.58 -4.38
C ASP A 93 -0.04 -11.71 -5.25
N LEU A 94 0.40 -11.37 -6.45
CA LEU A 94 -0.44 -10.71 -7.44
C LEU A 94 -1.43 -11.72 -8.05
N ARG A 95 -2.71 -11.40 -7.97
CA ARG A 95 -3.79 -12.17 -8.59
C ARG A 95 -4.35 -11.47 -9.81
N VAL A 96 -4.52 -12.22 -10.88
CA VAL A 96 -5.09 -11.73 -12.14
C VAL A 96 -6.21 -12.68 -12.56
N LYS A 97 -7.45 -12.19 -12.60
CA LYS A 97 -8.63 -12.99 -12.96
C LYS A 97 -9.19 -12.67 -14.35
N GLY A 98 -8.54 -11.80 -15.11
CA GLY A 98 -8.97 -11.40 -16.47
C GLY A 98 -8.52 -10.01 -16.86
N VAL A 99 -9.08 -9.50 -17.96
CA VAL A 99 -8.72 -8.19 -18.55
C VAL A 99 -9.62 -7.04 -18.10
N ARG A 100 -10.62 -7.28 -17.26
CA ARG A 100 -11.54 -6.24 -16.81
C ARG A 100 -10.93 -5.40 -15.68
N LYS A 101 -11.39 -4.14 -15.57
CA LYS A 101 -11.03 -3.24 -14.47
C LYS A 101 -11.45 -3.89 -13.14
N GLY A 102 -10.54 -3.94 -12.16
CA GLY A 102 -10.79 -4.62 -10.88
C GLY A 102 -10.54 -6.13 -10.86
N SER A 103 -10.09 -6.73 -11.99
CA SER A 103 -9.73 -8.16 -12.06
C SER A 103 -8.34 -8.48 -11.50
N ARG A 104 -7.68 -7.49 -10.92
CA ARG A 104 -6.35 -7.62 -10.32
C ARG A 104 -6.38 -7.16 -8.89
N TRP A 105 -5.72 -7.92 -8.03
CA TRP A 105 -5.59 -7.60 -6.62
C TRP A 105 -4.36 -8.29 -6.04
N LEU A 106 -4.00 -7.91 -4.82
CA LEU A 106 -2.98 -8.61 -4.04
C LEU A 106 -3.65 -9.44 -2.97
N ASP A 107 -3.22 -10.69 -2.86
CA ASP A 107 -3.36 -11.46 -1.63
C ASP A 107 -2.11 -11.24 -0.80
N ILE A 108 -2.28 -10.87 0.46
CA ILE A 108 -1.21 -10.50 1.39
C ILE A 108 -1.34 -11.37 2.62
N TRP A 109 -0.23 -11.98 3.07
CA TRP A 109 -0.19 -12.77 4.30
C TRP A 109 0.87 -12.20 5.23
N TYR A 110 0.43 -11.88 6.43
CA TYR A 110 1.28 -11.41 7.51
C TYR A 110 0.89 -12.12 8.81
N LEU A 111 1.82 -12.90 9.37
CA LEU A 111 1.57 -13.79 10.51
C LEU A 111 0.37 -14.72 10.22
N ASP A 112 -0.65 -14.69 11.07
CA ASP A 112 -1.89 -15.46 10.96
C ASP A 112 -3.00 -14.74 10.17
N ARG A 113 -2.69 -13.58 9.54
CA ARG A 113 -3.67 -12.72 8.87
C ARG A 113 -3.54 -12.82 7.35
N GLN A 114 -4.69 -12.90 6.71
CA GLN A 114 -4.80 -12.82 5.26
C GLN A 114 -5.58 -11.59 4.86
N TYR A 115 -5.01 -10.81 3.95
CA TYR A 115 -5.60 -9.60 3.41
C TYR A 115 -5.81 -9.70 1.90
N THR A 116 -6.76 -8.92 1.42
CA THR A 116 -6.92 -8.60 0.00
C THR A 116 -6.75 -7.10 -0.18
N TYR A 117 -5.82 -6.68 -1.04
CA TYR A 117 -5.64 -5.28 -1.40
C TYR A 117 -6.05 -5.04 -2.85
N ARG A 118 -6.87 -4.03 -3.08
CA ARG A 118 -7.34 -3.59 -4.38
C ARG A 118 -7.07 -2.11 -4.56
N SER A 119 -6.63 -1.71 -5.75
CA SER A 119 -6.44 -0.30 -6.10
C SER A 119 -7.05 -0.02 -7.46
N ALA A 120 -7.74 1.10 -7.57
CA ALA A 120 -8.26 1.61 -8.84
C ALA A 120 -7.18 2.31 -9.68
N GLY A 121 -5.96 2.40 -9.15
CA GLY A 121 -4.79 3.05 -9.75
C GLY A 121 -4.20 4.12 -8.85
N GLN A 122 -2.99 4.54 -9.16
CA GLN A 122 -2.27 5.55 -8.38
C GLN A 122 -3.14 6.81 -8.20
N GLY A 123 -3.30 7.25 -6.97
CA GLY A 123 -4.09 8.43 -6.61
C GLY A 123 -5.61 8.28 -6.74
N LYS A 124 -6.10 7.05 -6.82
CA LYS A 124 -7.52 6.69 -6.74
C LYS A 124 -7.79 5.87 -5.49
N GLU A 125 -9.04 5.46 -5.33
CA GLU A 125 -9.44 4.60 -4.21
C GLU A 125 -8.59 3.33 -4.13
N ALA A 126 -8.16 3.02 -2.92
CA ALA A 126 -7.54 1.76 -2.55
C ALA A 126 -8.27 1.16 -1.34
N VAL A 127 -8.40 -0.17 -1.32
CA VAL A 127 -9.09 -0.89 -0.24
C VAL A 127 -8.25 -2.07 0.19
N LEU A 128 -7.90 -2.12 1.47
CA LEU A 128 -7.38 -3.30 2.15
C LEU A 128 -8.51 -3.94 2.95
N SER A 129 -8.71 -5.24 2.83
CA SER A 129 -9.76 -5.96 3.57
C SER A 129 -9.25 -7.27 4.17
N ARG A 130 -9.76 -7.60 5.38
CA ARG A 130 -9.49 -8.84 6.12
C ARG A 130 -10.74 -9.25 6.89
N GLY A 131 -11.45 -10.28 6.43
CA GLY A 131 -12.75 -10.66 7.00
C GLY A 131 -13.75 -9.50 6.96
N SER A 132 -14.22 -9.05 8.14
CA SER A 132 -15.11 -7.88 8.29
C SER A 132 -14.38 -6.55 8.40
N VAL A 133 -13.05 -6.58 8.54
CA VAL A 133 -12.22 -5.37 8.63
C VAL A 133 -11.94 -4.81 7.24
N SER A 134 -12.06 -3.49 7.10
CA SER A 134 -11.69 -2.79 5.86
C SER A 134 -11.06 -1.43 6.16
N VAL A 135 -10.01 -1.12 5.42
CA VAL A 135 -9.40 0.21 5.37
C VAL A 135 -9.47 0.70 3.93
N THR A 136 -10.23 1.75 3.70
CA THR A 136 -10.37 2.41 2.41
C THR A 136 -9.61 3.71 2.44
N ILE A 137 -8.82 3.99 1.42
CA ILE A 137 -8.10 5.26 1.26
C ILE A 137 -8.43 5.82 -0.13
N ASP A 138 -8.88 7.05 -0.17
CA ASP A 138 -9.27 7.75 -1.39
C ASP A 138 -8.56 9.10 -1.50
N ARG A 139 -8.49 9.62 -2.70
CA ARG A 139 -7.95 10.95 -2.96
C ARG A 139 -8.95 12.01 -2.48
N ALA A 140 -8.48 12.91 -1.63
CA ALA A 140 -9.31 13.99 -1.10
C ALA A 140 -9.51 15.11 -2.14
N VAL A 141 -10.52 14.96 -2.98
CA VAL A 141 -10.88 16.00 -3.95
C VAL A 141 -11.59 17.15 -3.23
N GLY A 142 -11.04 18.36 -3.32
CA GLY A 142 -11.66 19.55 -2.79
C GLY A 142 -11.41 19.85 -1.31
N LYS A 143 -10.58 19.07 -0.60
CA LYS A 143 -10.13 19.37 0.78
C LYS A 143 -8.76 20.06 0.73
N PRO A 144 -8.63 21.37 1.00
CA PRO A 144 -7.34 22.06 1.01
C PRO A 144 -6.36 21.43 2.01
N GLY A 145 -5.12 21.17 1.57
CA GLY A 145 -4.08 20.61 2.43
C GLY A 145 -4.24 19.13 2.79
N VAL A 146 -5.28 18.46 2.29
CA VAL A 146 -5.48 17.02 2.46
C VAL A 146 -5.37 16.35 1.08
N GLU A 147 -4.57 15.31 0.99
CA GLU A 147 -4.42 14.57 -0.28
C GLU A 147 -5.11 13.21 -0.24
N ARG A 148 -5.22 12.60 0.94
CA ARG A 148 -5.91 11.33 1.15
C ARG A 148 -6.90 11.42 2.29
N VAL A 149 -8.05 10.78 2.09
CA VAL A 149 -9.05 10.53 3.14
C VAL A 149 -9.15 9.04 3.33
N GLY A 150 -9.00 8.60 4.56
CA GLY A 150 -9.11 7.21 4.92
C GLY A 150 -10.34 6.92 5.77
N LYS A 151 -10.87 5.72 5.63
CA LYS A 151 -11.95 5.18 6.46
C LYS A 151 -11.58 3.78 6.89
N ALA A 152 -11.63 3.55 8.20
CA ALA A 152 -11.37 2.25 8.81
C ALA A 152 -12.67 1.74 9.45
N VAL A 153 -13.04 0.50 9.17
CA VAL A 153 -14.26 -0.14 9.68
C VAL A 153 -13.98 -1.56 10.17
N GLY A 154 -14.88 -2.09 10.98
CA GLY A 154 -14.85 -3.47 11.43
C GLY A 154 -13.76 -3.77 12.47
N GLY A 155 -13.27 -2.76 13.20
CA GLY A 155 -12.23 -2.91 14.21
C GLY A 155 -10.83 -3.04 13.63
N ALA A 156 -10.50 -2.22 12.64
CA ALA A 156 -9.16 -2.12 12.08
C ALA A 156 -8.14 -1.74 13.16
N ASP A 157 -7.00 -2.41 13.16
CA ASP A 157 -5.89 -2.14 14.09
C ASP A 157 -4.71 -1.43 13.41
N GLY A 158 -3.65 -1.14 14.19
CA GLY A 158 -2.46 -0.44 13.69
C GLY A 158 -1.75 -1.19 12.56
N THR A 159 -1.81 -2.51 12.52
CA THR A 159 -1.22 -3.34 11.45
C THR A 159 -2.04 -3.22 10.14
N ASP A 160 -3.37 -3.29 10.26
CA ASP A 160 -4.26 -3.14 9.10
C ASP A 160 -4.04 -1.76 8.45
N LEU A 161 -3.93 -0.72 9.28
CA LEU A 161 -3.67 0.65 8.83
C LEU A 161 -2.26 0.80 8.24
N ALA A 162 -1.23 0.26 8.89
CA ALA A 162 0.15 0.37 8.39
C ALA A 162 0.30 -0.27 7.01
N ILE A 163 -0.27 -1.46 6.80
CA ILE A 163 -0.26 -2.14 5.49
C ILE A 163 -1.03 -1.32 4.44
N ALA A 164 -2.21 -0.78 4.78
CA ALA A 164 -2.99 0.02 3.84
C ALA A 164 -2.26 1.30 3.44
N ILE A 165 -1.71 2.04 4.41
CA ILE A 165 -1.12 3.36 4.20
C ILE A 165 0.24 3.27 3.48
N VAL A 166 1.06 2.24 3.76
CA VAL A 166 2.37 2.10 3.10
C VAL A 166 2.22 1.99 1.58
N PHE A 167 1.14 1.36 1.09
CA PHE A 167 0.88 1.25 -0.35
C PHE A 167 0.50 2.57 -1.03
N GLU A 168 0.16 3.63 -0.28
CA GLU A 168 -0.09 4.95 -0.85
C GLU A 168 1.18 5.61 -1.43
N GLN A 169 2.35 5.14 -1.01
CA GLN A 169 3.67 5.55 -1.50
C GLN A 169 4.36 4.43 -2.30
N VAL A 170 3.59 3.53 -2.90
CA VAL A 170 4.06 2.45 -3.77
C VAL A 170 3.40 2.60 -5.14
N ASP A 171 4.17 2.46 -6.20
CA ASP A 171 3.60 2.38 -7.56
C ASP A 171 2.87 1.06 -7.75
N THR A 172 1.54 1.15 -7.71
CA THR A 172 0.61 0.03 -7.88
C THR A 172 0.03 -0.04 -9.30
N ALA A 173 0.67 0.57 -10.29
CA ALA A 173 0.17 0.62 -11.67
C ALA A 173 -0.08 -0.78 -12.26
N CYS A 174 0.68 -1.78 -11.87
CA CYS A 174 0.49 -3.18 -12.30
C CYS A 174 -0.88 -3.76 -11.91
N LEU A 175 -1.58 -3.17 -10.93
CA LEU A 175 -2.95 -3.55 -10.57
C LEU A 175 -4.00 -2.96 -11.53
N THR A 176 -3.61 -2.02 -12.39
CA THR A 176 -4.49 -1.40 -13.38
C THR A 176 -4.29 -1.99 -14.77
N LEU A 177 -5.30 -1.90 -15.63
CA LEU A 177 -5.19 -2.34 -17.03
C LEU A 177 -4.12 -1.56 -17.80
N SER A 178 -4.04 -0.25 -17.56
CA SER A 178 -3.06 0.63 -18.23
C SER A 178 -1.63 0.27 -17.88
N GLY A 179 -1.36 -0.02 -16.60
CA GLY A 179 -0.03 -0.42 -16.13
C GLY A 179 0.39 -1.81 -16.64
N ALA A 180 -0.58 -2.72 -16.80
CA ALA A 180 -0.30 -4.06 -17.30
C ALA A 180 0.12 -4.11 -18.77
N LEU A 181 -0.42 -3.22 -19.60
CA LEU A 181 -0.02 -3.11 -21.02
C LEU A 181 1.39 -2.52 -21.17
N LEU A 182 1.83 -1.72 -20.19
CA LEU A 182 3.18 -1.15 -20.18
C LEU A 182 4.23 -2.12 -19.61
N ALA A 183 3.81 -3.11 -18.84
CA ALA A 183 4.67 -4.14 -18.24
C ALA A 183 4.93 -5.35 -19.14
N ILE A 184 4.37 -5.40 -20.37
CA ILE A 184 4.71 -6.43 -21.36
C ILE A 184 6.18 -6.22 -21.78
N PRO A 185 7.08 -7.19 -21.53
CA PRO A 185 8.47 -7.06 -21.94
C PRO A 185 8.54 -6.79 -23.46
N ARG A 186 9.26 -5.77 -23.88
CA ARG A 186 9.49 -5.43 -25.29
C ARG A 186 10.01 -6.60 -26.13
N ASN A 187 10.54 -7.63 -25.50
CA ASN A 187 11.05 -8.83 -26.15
C ASN A 187 9.96 -9.74 -26.75
N PHE A 188 8.68 -9.50 -26.45
CA PHE A 188 7.59 -10.28 -27.05
C PHE A 188 7.14 -9.74 -28.42
N LEU A 189 7.51 -8.51 -28.78
CA LEU A 189 7.12 -7.87 -30.04
C LEU A 189 8.17 -7.98 -31.17
N LEU A 190 9.34 -8.57 -30.91
CA LEU A 190 10.44 -8.69 -31.87
C LEU A 190 10.79 -10.14 -32.24
N GLY A 191 9.95 -11.10 -31.94
CA GLY A 191 10.18 -12.50 -32.27
C GLY A 191 9.18 -13.02 -33.29
N ASN A 192 9.39 -12.78 -34.59
CA ASN A 192 9.31 -13.74 -35.70
C ASN A 192 9.31 -13.01 -37.03
N GLY A 193 10.49 -12.76 -37.50
CA GLY A 193 10.78 -12.45 -38.88
C GLY A 193 12.07 -13.17 -39.25
N ARG A 194 12.03 -14.52 -39.31
CA ARG A 194 12.99 -15.27 -40.10
C ARG A 194 12.22 -15.83 -41.28
N ASP A 195 12.28 -15.07 -42.36
CA ASP A 195 12.05 -15.60 -43.69
C ASP A 195 13.12 -16.61 -44.01
N GLU A 196 12.69 -17.80 -44.33
CA GLU A 196 13.47 -18.77 -45.08
C GLU A 196 13.51 -18.29 -46.54
N GLY A 197 14.71 -18.09 -47.06
CA GLY A 197 15.04 -17.92 -48.42
C GLY A 197 16.33 -18.71 -48.71
#